data_95b2ec6452e9fe05472d0284ebc15eae
#
_entry.id   95b2ec6452e9fe05472d0284ebc15eae
#
_cell.length_a   1.000
_cell.length_b   1.000
_cell.length_c   1.000
_cell.angle_alpha   90.00
_cell.angle_beta   90.00
_cell.angle_gamma   90.00
#
_symmetry.space_group_name_H-M   'P 1'
#
loop_
_entity.id
_entity.type
_entity.pdbx_description
1 polymer ?
#
loop_
_entity_poly.entity_id
_entity_poly.type
_entity_poly.pdbx_seq_one_letter_code
_entity_poly.pdbx_strand_id
1 'polypeptide(L)'
;MNVLRKNTAEKFCSYAFLPVCTFLFFIFVSGISHGKGMPGSFSDLVEKLSPSVVNITTSSTVPNRQELNPQLPPGSPFEDLFRDFMDREQNGAPRRQRRGTALGSGFIISADGYVVTNNHVIENADQIEIEFFDGRLMEATVVGTDPKTDIALLKVKAKDKLKFVRFGDSN
;
A
#
# COMPACT_ATOMS: atom_id res chain seq x y z
N MET A 1 58.15 19.96 -58.94
CA MET A 1 57.74 20.54 -57.62
C MET A 1 56.23 20.59 -57.46
N ASN A 2 55.46 19.59 -57.93
CA ASN A 2 53.99 19.60 -57.94
C ASN A 2 53.32 18.33 -57.43
N VAL A 3 54.09 17.35 -56.92
CA VAL A 3 53.48 16.05 -56.45
C VAL A 3 53.19 16.02 -54.94
N LEU A 4 53.87 16.86 -54.15
CA LEU A 4 53.74 16.88 -52.72
C LEU A 4 52.50 17.68 -52.17
N ARG A 5 51.86 18.49 -53.08
CA ARG A 5 50.74 19.37 -52.65
C ARG A 5 49.35 18.70 -52.73
N LYS A 6 49.22 17.60 -53.49
CA LYS A 6 47.93 16.87 -53.67
C LYS A 6 47.55 15.93 -52.51
N ASN A 7 48.57 15.35 -51.86
CA ASN A 7 48.35 14.37 -50.83
C ASN A 7 47.89 14.96 -49.45
N THR A 8 48.11 16.26 -49.21
CA THR A 8 47.72 16.90 -47.94
C THR A 8 46.28 17.34 -47.95
N ALA A 9 45.73 17.74 -49.11
CA ALA A 9 44.32 18.15 -49.19
C ALA A 9 43.35 16.98 -49.08
N GLU A 10 43.69 15.81 -49.64
CA GLU A 10 42.82 14.61 -49.52
C GLU A 10 42.80 14.01 -48.10
N LYS A 11 43.93 14.06 -47.39
CA LYS A 11 44.00 13.61 -46.01
C LYS A 11 43.23 14.54 -45.06
N PHE A 12 43.27 15.86 -45.30
CA PHE A 12 42.50 16.81 -44.46
C PHE A 12 40.98 16.69 -44.62
N CYS A 13 40.50 16.36 -45.82
CA CYS A 13 39.09 16.15 -46.09
C CYS A 13 38.58 14.87 -45.41
N SER A 14 39.40 13.80 -45.36
CA SER A 14 39.03 12.52 -44.71
C SER A 14 38.92 12.61 -43.19
N TYR A 15 39.78 13.42 -42.54
CA TYR A 15 39.72 13.59 -41.08
C TYR A 15 38.59 14.53 -40.59
N ALA A 16 38.10 15.43 -41.44
CA ALA A 16 37.01 16.32 -41.13
C ALA A 16 35.62 15.64 -41.26
N PHE A 17 35.53 14.63 -42.13
CA PHE A 17 34.26 13.92 -42.39
C PHE A 17 33.89 12.93 -41.28
N LEU A 18 34.88 12.32 -40.62
CA LEU A 18 34.68 11.32 -39.58
C LEU A 18 33.95 11.87 -38.34
N PRO A 19 34.32 13.02 -37.73
CA PRO A 19 33.61 13.56 -36.57
C PRO A 19 32.22 14.11 -36.93
N VAL A 20 31.99 14.56 -38.14
CA VAL A 20 30.66 15.02 -38.59
C VAL A 20 29.71 13.85 -38.75
N CYS A 21 30.15 12.73 -39.32
CA CYS A 21 29.32 11.51 -39.40
C CYS A 21 29.01 10.89 -38.03
N THR A 22 29.98 10.88 -37.09
CA THR A 22 29.74 10.40 -35.74
C THR A 22 28.78 11.32 -34.96
N PHE A 23 28.88 12.62 -35.14
CA PHE A 23 27.99 13.60 -34.52
C PHE A 23 26.53 13.46 -35.06
N LEU A 24 26.40 13.30 -36.40
CA LEU A 24 25.10 13.02 -37.04
C LEU A 24 24.48 11.68 -36.59
N PHE A 25 25.31 10.65 -36.43
CA PHE A 25 24.85 9.35 -35.93
C PHE A 25 24.33 9.44 -34.49
N PHE A 26 24.98 10.21 -33.60
CA PHE A 26 24.55 10.45 -32.25
C PHE A 26 23.21 11.23 -32.17
N ILE A 27 22.98 12.17 -33.09
CA ILE A 27 21.68 12.90 -33.17
C ILE A 27 20.54 11.96 -33.60
N PHE A 28 20.81 11.00 -34.48
CA PHE A 28 19.81 10.05 -34.97
C PHE A 28 19.43 8.97 -33.94
N VAL A 29 20.34 8.63 -33.04
CA VAL A 29 20.09 7.64 -31.95
C VAL A 29 19.33 8.25 -30.78
N SER A 30 19.32 9.58 -30.63
CA SER A 30 18.61 10.27 -29.52
C SER A 30 17.10 10.42 -29.72
N GLY A 31 16.54 9.92 -30.78
CA GLY A 31 15.15 10.06 -31.09
C GLY A 31 14.38 8.74 -30.95
N ILE A 32 13.48 8.73 -30.03
CA ILE A 32 12.24 7.95 -29.85
C ILE A 32 12.29 7.11 -28.58
N SER A 33 12.37 7.79 -27.45
CA SER A 33 11.75 7.24 -26.25
C SER A 33 10.23 7.49 -26.36
N HIS A 34 9.51 6.53 -26.90
CA HIS A 34 8.03 6.51 -26.80
C HIS A 34 7.66 6.03 -25.39
N GLY A 35 7.78 6.92 -24.42
CA GLY A 35 7.07 6.75 -23.17
C GLY A 35 5.57 6.75 -23.50
N LYS A 36 4.82 5.69 -23.18
CA LYS A 36 3.35 5.75 -23.15
C LYS A 36 3.01 6.99 -22.34
N GLY A 37 2.42 8.00 -23.01
CA GLY A 37 2.02 9.24 -22.34
C GLY A 37 1.17 8.90 -21.14
N MET A 38 1.51 9.42 -19.96
CA MET A 38 0.64 9.35 -18.81
C MET A 38 -0.73 9.93 -19.21
N PRO A 39 -1.84 9.28 -18.83
CA PRO A 39 -3.16 9.84 -19.07
C PRO A 39 -3.20 11.26 -18.48
N GLY A 40 -3.74 12.22 -19.20
CA GLY A 40 -3.81 13.62 -18.78
C GLY A 40 -4.65 13.84 -17.51
N SER A 41 -5.47 12.86 -17.12
CA SER A 41 -6.23 12.81 -15.88
C SER A 41 -6.52 11.36 -15.49
N PHE A 42 -6.52 11.10 -14.19
CA PHE A 42 -6.98 9.83 -13.61
C PHE A 42 -8.44 9.89 -13.15
N SER A 43 -9.15 11.02 -13.33
CA SER A 43 -10.50 11.23 -12.82
C SER A 43 -11.49 10.17 -13.30
N ASP A 44 -11.48 9.86 -14.60
CA ASP A 44 -12.38 8.86 -15.20
C ASP A 44 -12.12 7.45 -14.66
N LEU A 45 -10.84 7.14 -14.41
CA LEU A 45 -10.45 5.87 -13.82
C LEU A 45 -10.90 5.77 -12.36
N VAL A 46 -10.70 6.85 -11.58
CA VAL A 46 -11.12 6.94 -10.18
C VAL A 46 -12.64 6.83 -10.07
N GLU A 47 -13.39 7.57 -10.85
CA GLU A 47 -14.86 7.51 -10.88
C GLU A 47 -15.37 6.09 -11.17
N LYS A 48 -14.73 5.40 -12.10
CA LYS A 48 -15.09 4.03 -12.47
C LYS A 48 -14.75 3.00 -11.41
N LEU A 49 -13.61 3.15 -10.71
CA LEU A 49 -13.10 2.15 -9.78
C LEU A 49 -13.53 2.39 -8.32
N SER A 50 -13.78 3.64 -7.91
CA SER A 50 -14.16 3.99 -6.54
C SER A 50 -15.31 3.14 -5.97
N PRO A 51 -16.36 2.79 -6.72
CA PRO A 51 -17.43 1.96 -6.19
C PRO A 51 -17.02 0.52 -5.85
N SER A 52 -15.82 0.10 -6.27
CA SER A 52 -15.27 -1.22 -5.97
C SER A 52 -14.20 -1.18 -4.88
N VAL A 53 -13.84 0.00 -4.40
CA VAL A 53 -12.90 0.20 -3.29
C VAL A 53 -13.70 0.26 -1.99
N VAL A 54 -13.15 -0.34 -0.95
CA VAL A 54 -13.78 -0.43 0.37
C VAL A 54 -12.81 -0.01 1.47
N ASN A 55 -13.35 0.55 2.54
CA ASN A 55 -12.64 0.73 3.80
C ASN A 55 -12.83 -0.52 4.67
N ILE A 56 -11.79 -0.91 5.38
CA ILE A 56 -11.82 -2.06 6.27
C ILE A 56 -11.48 -1.58 7.68
N THR A 57 -12.39 -1.85 8.59
CA THR A 57 -12.19 -1.61 10.01
C THR A 57 -12.09 -2.94 10.72
N THR A 58 -11.02 -3.15 11.45
CA THR A 58 -10.84 -4.34 12.28
C THR A 58 -10.88 -3.98 13.75
N SER A 59 -11.45 -4.85 14.55
CA SER A 59 -11.39 -4.74 16.00
C SER A 59 -10.79 -6.00 16.60
N SER A 60 -9.88 -5.81 17.56
CA SER A 60 -9.28 -6.88 18.35
C SER A 60 -9.48 -6.61 19.83
N THR A 61 -9.82 -7.63 20.58
CA THR A 61 -9.79 -7.59 22.03
C THR A 61 -8.34 -7.70 22.46
N VAL A 62 -7.72 -6.56 22.72
CA VAL A 62 -6.37 -6.57 23.30
C VAL A 62 -6.53 -7.15 24.71
N PRO A 63 -5.96 -8.35 25.00
CA PRO A 63 -5.90 -8.81 26.38
C PRO A 63 -5.20 -7.72 27.15
N ASN A 64 -5.87 -7.24 28.21
CA ASN A 64 -5.27 -6.27 29.10
C ASN A 64 -3.91 -6.84 29.48
N ARG A 65 -2.83 -6.24 28.96
CA ARG A 65 -1.47 -6.54 29.41
C ARG A 65 -1.45 -6.15 30.88
N GLN A 66 -1.96 -7.07 31.72
CA GLN A 66 -1.73 -7.03 33.13
C GLN A 66 -0.23 -7.05 33.32
N GLU A 67 0.19 -6.10 34.15
CA GLU A 67 1.46 -6.12 34.82
C GLU A 67 2.65 -5.64 33.98
N LEU A 68 2.62 -4.36 33.57
CA LEU A 68 3.75 -3.58 34.04
C LEU A 68 3.54 -3.41 35.56
N ASN A 69 3.80 -4.47 36.29
CA ASN A 69 4.14 -4.36 37.69
C ASN A 69 5.60 -3.88 37.68
N PRO A 70 5.88 -2.56 37.74
CA PRO A 70 7.22 -2.13 38.01
C PRO A 70 7.47 -2.68 39.41
N GLN A 71 8.29 -3.70 39.53
CA GLN A 71 8.82 -4.15 40.80
C GLN A 71 9.64 -2.97 41.33
N LEU A 72 8.95 -2.03 41.97
CA LEU A 72 9.63 -0.98 42.74
C LEU A 72 10.43 -1.67 43.82
N PRO A 73 11.70 -1.31 44.02
CA PRO A 73 12.49 -1.85 45.11
C PRO A 73 11.74 -1.63 46.44
N PRO A 74 11.67 -2.65 47.32
CA PRO A 74 11.02 -2.51 48.63
C PRO A 74 11.56 -1.29 49.38
N GLY A 75 10.66 -0.41 49.87
CA GLY A 75 11.04 0.79 50.58
C GLY A 75 11.18 2.07 49.72
N SER A 76 10.73 2.04 48.46
CA SER A 76 10.69 3.22 47.60
C SER A 76 9.68 4.25 48.15
N PRO A 77 10.02 5.56 48.25
CA PRO A 77 9.07 6.61 48.64
C PRO A 77 7.84 6.73 47.74
N PHE A 78 7.87 6.08 46.57
CA PHE A 78 6.77 6.07 45.60
C PHE A 78 5.88 4.85 45.75
N GLU A 79 6.19 3.88 46.63
CA GLU A 79 5.43 2.64 46.78
C GLU A 79 4.00 2.92 47.26
N ASP A 80 3.84 3.79 48.23
CA ASP A 80 2.53 4.16 48.78
C ASP A 80 1.70 4.98 47.79
N LEU A 81 2.33 5.88 47.04
CA LEU A 81 1.67 6.68 46.00
C LEU A 81 1.20 5.77 44.84
N PHE A 82 2.02 4.81 44.47
CA PHE A 82 1.69 3.88 43.40
C PHE A 82 0.60 2.89 43.81
N ARG A 83 0.61 2.47 45.09
CA ARG A 83 -0.45 1.63 45.66
C ARG A 83 -1.78 2.37 45.70
N ASP A 84 -1.80 3.62 46.18
CA ASP A 84 -3.00 4.47 46.20
C ASP A 84 -3.56 4.72 44.77
N PHE A 85 -2.68 4.89 43.79
CA PHE A 85 -3.07 5.06 42.40
C PHE A 85 -3.70 3.80 41.83
N MET A 86 -3.10 2.63 42.10
CA MET A 86 -3.60 1.34 41.65
C MET A 86 -4.91 0.93 42.33
N ASP A 87 -5.07 1.24 43.63
CA ASP A 87 -6.29 0.96 44.39
C ASP A 87 -7.46 1.85 43.92
N ARG A 88 -7.20 3.10 43.53
CA ARG A 88 -8.22 3.97 42.91
C ARG A 88 -8.64 3.47 41.55
N GLU A 89 -7.73 2.92 40.77
CA GLU A 89 -8.05 2.35 39.45
C GLU A 89 -8.84 1.03 39.54
N GLN A 90 -8.66 0.27 40.65
CA GLN A 90 -9.36 -0.98 40.88
C GLN A 90 -10.81 -0.80 41.45
N ASN A 91 -11.08 0.31 42.15
CA ASN A 91 -12.34 0.50 42.84
C ASN A 91 -13.37 1.40 42.11
N GLY A 92 -13.09 1.91 40.92
CA GLY A 92 -13.90 2.98 40.34
C GLY A 92 -14.50 2.78 38.95
N ALA A 93 -14.08 1.84 38.14
CA ALA A 93 -14.66 1.69 36.80
C ALA A 93 -14.70 0.23 36.35
N PRO A 94 -15.80 -0.22 35.71
CA PRO A 94 -15.78 -1.52 35.04
C PRO A 94 -14.64 -1.54 34.04
N ARG A 95 -13.76 -2.55 34.15
CA ARG A 95 -12.62 -2.76 33.24
C ARG A 95 -13.14 -2.80 31.81
N ARG A 96 -13.09 -1.68 31.12
CA ARG A 96 -13.35 -1.62 29.69
C ARG A 96 -12.20 -2.33 29.00
N GLN A 97 -12.47 -3.51 28.44
CA GLN A 97 -11.57 -4.15 27.50
C GLN A 97 -11.22 -3.11 26.44
N ARG A 98 -9.95 -2.73 26.37
CA ARG A 98 -9.49 -1.82 25.32
C ARG A 98 -9.58 -2.59 23.99
N ARG A 99 -10.52 -2.19 23.16
CA ARG A 99 -10.59 -2.68 21.79
C ARG A 99 -9.54 -1.94 20.97
N GLY A 100 -8.57 -2.67 20.45
CA GLY A 100 -7.69 -2.17 19.39
C GLY A 100 -8.53 -2.06 18.12
N THR A 101 -8.44 -0.93 17.42
CA THR A 101 -9.06 -0.76 16.11
C THR A 101 -7.95 -0.46 15.11
N ALA A 102 -7.90 -1.19 14.00
CA ALA A 102 -7.05 -0.88 12.87
C ALA A 102 -7.92 -0.55 11.65
N LEU A 103 -7.37 0.29 10.77
CA LEU A 103 -8.02 0.73 9.54
C LEU A 103 -7.17 0.30 8.35
N GLY A 104 -7.82 -0.12 7.29
CA GLY A 104 -7.19 -0.48 6.03
C GLY A 104 -8.11 -0.25 4.85
N SER A 105 -7.65 -0.61 3.67
CA SER A 105 -8.42 -0.54 2.44
C SER A 105 -8.38 -1.88 1.73
N GLY A 106 -9.37 -2.12 0.88
CA GLY A 106 -9.45 -3.28 0.04
C GLY A 106 -10.23 -3.00 -1.24
N PHE A 107 -10.37 -4.00 -2.08
CA PHE A 107 -11.16 -3.89 -3.29
C PHE A 107 -11.93 -5.17 -3.58
N ILE A 108 -13.12 -5.00 -4.12
CA ILE A 108 -14.04 -6.09 -4.48
C ILE A 108 -13.58 -6.71 -5.80
N ILE A 109 -13.41 -8.02 -5.85
CA ILE A 109 -12.94 -8.76 -7.04
C ILE A 109 -14.02 -9.61 -7.70
N SER A 110 -15.20 -9.71 -7.06
CA SER A 110 -16.30 -10.48 -7.63
C SER A 110 -17.66 -9.92 -7.21
N ALA A 111 -18.67 -10.12 -8.06
CA ALA A 111 -20.04 -9.63 -7.80
C ALA A 111 -20.71 -10.30 -6.59
N ASP A 112 -20.24 -11.46 -6.18
CA ASP A 112 -20.77 -12.22 -5.04
C ASP A 112 -20.08 -11.88 -3.71
N GLY A 113 -19.14 -10.91 -3.70
CA GLY A 113 -18.62 -10.30 -2.48
C GLY A 113 -17.28 -10.83 -1.98
N TYR A 114 -16.39 -11.27 -2.88
CA TYR A 114 -14.99 -11.46 -2.52
C TYR A 114 -14.24 -10.13 -2.54
N VAL A 115 -13.47 -9.90 -1.48
CA VAL A 115 -12.68 -8.67 -1.26
C VAL A 115 -11.23 -9.05 -0.99
N VAL A 116 -10.30 -8.36 -1.63
CA VAL A 116 -8.86 -8.50 -1.40
C VAL A 116 -8.37 -7.32 -0.58
N THR A 117 -7.53 -7.61 0.40
CA THR A 117 -6.83 -6.63 1.25
C THR A 117 -5.45 -7.17 1.64
N ASN A 118 -4.72 -6.42 2.45
CA ASN A 118 -3.45 -6.88 3.01
C ASN A 118 -3.66 -7.75 4.25
N ASN A 119 -2.79 -8.74 4.43
CA ASN A 119 -2.85 -9.64 5.59
C ASN A 119 -2.64 -8.88 6.90
N HIS A 120 -1.69 -7.94 6.95
CA HIS A 120 -1.40 -7.16 8.16
C HIS A 120 -2.60 -6.31 8.64
N VAL A 121 -3.55 -5.96 7.75
CA VAL A 121 -4.77 -5.21 8.11
C VAL A 121 -5.70 -6.05 8.98
N ILE A 122 -5.77 -7.37 8.72
CA ILE A 122 -6.70 -8.27 9.38
C ILE A 122 -6.03 -9.20 10.40
N GLU A 123 -4.72 -9.09 10.54
CA GLU A 123 -3.96 -9.91 11.49
C GLU A 123 -4.42 -9.64 12.93
N ASN A 124 -4.71 -10.70 13.67
CA ASN A 124 -5.23 -10.65 15.04
C ASN A 124 -6.59 -9.93 15.20
N ALA A 125 -7.37 -9.77 14.13
CA ALA A 125 -8.71 -9.20 14.19
C ALA A 125 -9.71 -10.25 14.70
N ASP A 126 -10.50 -9.88 15.73
CA ASP A 126 -11.65 -10.67 16.20
C ASP A 126 -12.88 -10.43 15.31
N GLN A 127 -12.99 -9.20 14.76
CA GLN A 127 -14.09 -8.77 13.91
C GLN A 127 -13.56 -7.89 12.78
N ILE A 128 -14.09 -8.11 11.58
CA ILE A 128 -13.75 -7.37 10.37
C ILE A 128 -15.04 -6.78 9.82
N GLU A 129 -15.07 -5.45 9.68
CA GLU A 129 -16.18 -4.71 9.10
C GLU A 129 -15.72 -3.99 7.84
N ILE A 130 -16.52 -4.07 6.79
CA ILE A 130 -16.25 -3.45 5.49
C ILE A 130 -17.28 -2.35 5.26
N GLU A 131 -16.78 -1.14 5.02
CA GLU A 131 -17.55 0.01 4.58
C GLU A 131 -17.41 0.18 3.07
N PHE A 132 -18.54 0.11 2.38
CA PHE A 132 -18.64 0.29 0.95
C PHE A 132 -18.69 1.77 0.57
N PHE A 133 -18.45 2.07 -0.71
CA PHE A 133 -18.48 3.43 -1.26
C PHE A 133 -19.81 4.17 -0.99
N ASP A 134 -20.91 3.46 -0.89
CA ASP A 134 -22.25 4.00 -0.58
C ASP A 134 -22.53 4.15 0.93
N GLY A 135 -21.53 3.90 1.79
CA GLY A 135 -21.64 4.00 3.24
C GLY A 135 -22.26 2.78 3.92
N ARG A 136 -22.60 1.73 3.18
CA ARG A 136 -23.09 0.47 3.80
C ARG A 136 -21.96 -0.22 4.55
N LEU A 137 -22.27 -0.71 5.74
CA LEU A 137 -21.37 -1.50 6.57
C LEU A 137 -21.79 -2.98 6.52
N MET A 138 -20.81 -3.86 6.32
CA MET A 138 -21.05 -5.31 6.34
C MET A 138 -19.89 -6.02 7.05
N GLU A 139 -20.25 -7.03 7.84
CA GLU A 139 -19.27 -7.92 8.43
C GLU A 139 -18.67 -8.85 7.37
N ALA A 140 -17.36 -9.07 7.45
CA ALA A 140 -16.63 -9.95 6.55
C ALA A 140 -16.05 -11.14 7.29
N THR A 141 -15.94 -12.25 6.58
CA THR A 141 -15.26 -13.47 7.04
C THR A 141 -13.99 -13.69 6.25
N VAL A 142 -12.93 -14.15 6.91
CA VAL A 142 -11.66 -14.51 6.26
C VAL A 142 -11.83 -15.81 5.50
N VAL A 143 -11.50 -15.80 4.21
CA VAL A 143 -11.48 -16.98 3.34
C VAL A 143 -10.11 -17.63 3.32
N GLY A 144 -9.06 -16.79 3.27
CA GLY A 144 -7.68 -17.22 3.28
C GLY A 144 -6.71 -16.05 3.39
N THR A 145 -5.49 -16.36 3.81
CA THR A 145 -4.40 -15.39 3.99
C THR A 145 -3.10 -15.95 3.46
N ASP A 146 -2.25 -15.07 2.95
CA ASP A 146 -0.85 -15.36 2.64
C ASP A 146 0.06 -14.30 3.28
N PRO A 147 0.62 -14.59 4.46
CA PRO A 147 1.53 -13.67 5.14
C PRO A 147 2.81 -13.36 4.37
N LYS A 148 3.24 -14.24 3.45
CA LYS A 148 4.47 -14.02 2.67
C LYS A 148 4.30 -12.94 1.60
N THR A 149 3.13 -12.90 0.98
CA THR A 149 2.79 -11.88 -0.03
C THR A 149 2.00 -10.73 0.56
N ASP A 150 1.66 -10.79 1.85
CA ASP A 150 0.81 -9.83 2.56
C ASP A 150 -0.57 -9.66 1.91
N ILE A 151 -1.18 -10.78 1.47
CA ILE A 151 -2.51 -10.79 0.86
C ILE A 151 -3.50 -11.52 1.75
N ALA A 152 -4.71 -10.98 1.86
CA ALA A 152 -5.85 -11.62 2.48
C ALA A 152 -7.08 -11.57 1.56
N LEU A 153 -7.85 -12.65 1.57
CA LEU A 153 -9.12 -12.78 0.88
C LEU A 153 -10.24 -12.84 1.90
N LEU A 154 -11.18 -11.92 1.76
CA LEU A 154 -12.36 -11.81 2.61
C LEU A 154 -13.62 -12.12 1.81
N LYS A 155 -14.70 -12.47 2.52
CA LYS A 155 -16.03 -12.68 1.96
C LYS A 155 -17.07 -11.88 2.75
N VAL A 156 -17.87 -11.09 2.03
CA VAL A 156 -19.09 -10.45 2.56
C VAL A 156 -20.33 -11.14 2.01
N LYS A 157 -21.40 -11.15 2.79
CA LYS A 157 -22.71 -11.69 2.38
C LYS A 157 -23.59 -10.54 1.89
N ALA A 158 -23.33 -10.04 0.68
CA ALA A 158 -24.16 -9.03 0.06
C ALA A 158 -25.46 -9.65 -0.50
N LYS A 159 -26.59 -8.94 -0.35
CA LYS A 159 -27.88 -9.34 -0.94
C LYS A 159 -27.92 -9.05 -2.44
N ASP A 160 -27.27 -7.94 -2.84
CA ASP A 160 -27.23 -7.47 -4.22
C ASP A 160 -25.87 -7.71 -4.84
N LYS A 161 -25.82 -7.74 -6.18
CA LYS A 161 -24.55 -7.85 -6.93
C LYS A 161 -23.70 -6.59 -6.69
N LEU A 162 -22.46 -6.80 -6.29
CA LEU A 162 -21.50 -5.73 -6.03
C LEU A 162 -20.78 -5.33 -7.32
N LYS A 163 -20.41 -4.04 -7.41
CA LYS A 163 -19.43 -3.59 -8.41
C LYS A 163 -18.06 -4.09 -8.02
N PHE A 164 -17.31 -4.60 -8.98
CA PHE A 164 -15.99 -5.21 -8.73
C PHE A 164 -14.99 -4.81 -9.81
N VAL A 165 -13.70 -4.88 -9.46
CA VAL A 165 -12.59 -4.67 -10.39
C VAL A 165 -12.20 -5.97 -11.07
N ARG A 166 -11.68 -5.85 -12.29
CA ARG A 166 -11.06 -6.98 -13.01
C ARG A 166 -9.54 -6.83 -12.90
N PHE A 167 -8.85 -7.94 -12.72
CA PHE A 167 -7.41 -7.95 -12.80
C PHE A 167 -6.95 -7.59 -14.21
N GLY A 168 -5.90 -6.78 -14.29
CA GLY A 168 -5.23 -6.47 -15.55
C GLY A 168 -4.23 -7.56 -15.93
N ASP A 169 -3.76 -7.49 -17.19
CA ASP A 169 -2.63 -8.27 -17.65
C ASP A 169 -1.34 -7.50 -17.29
N SER A 170 -0.40 -8.18 -16.64
CA SER A 170 0.88 -7.62 -16.21
C SER A 170 2.02 -7.85 -17.21
N ASN A 171 1.75 -8.52 -18.34
CA ASN A 171 2.74 -8.83 -19.39
C ASN A 171 2.99 -7.64 -20.32
#